data_0c907a149bb2290af1d23ac091ade4d7
#
_entry.id   0c907a149bb2290af1d23ac091ade4d7
#
_cell.length_a   1.000
_cell.length_b   1.000
_cell.length_c   1.000
_cell.angle_alpha   90.00
_cell.angle_beta   90.00
_cell.angle_gamma   90.00
#
_symmetry.space_group_name_H-M   'P 1'
#
loop_
_entity.id
_entity.type
_entity.pdbx_description
1 polymer ?
#
loop_
_entity_poly.entity_id
_entity_poly.type
_entity_poly.pdbx_seq_one_letter_code
_entity_poly.pdbx_strand_id
1 'polypeptide(L)'
;MLAKTSAFLRSPLTRIAISLAVLAAIAFMAHRHFGFLENGWEELKAADNRWLLLAVVTVLLSMFAQAEVMVVLLRSAGIKVRRLSANVLGLVANAWSASLPGGPAISVAMIFREQLKWGATPVIASWYMVFSGLLAGAGMALLGIGSVFFLGLKKVDPLTLAVSLVVLVVLASLTNWAARNPKKVEDWLIARLRAFNRWRKKPEDRHVEQLAGFSKQLATVELPLPKLALAINWSLLNWILEIICLLACTYAVGAKAPIAGVVLSFISAKLVGQAQITPGGLGPVDIMLTSTLVAVAGLTSGQAFAAVIVFRMFSFVGLVGLGWLIYLVAKLPNPRELAPGSEADAPKPAAEAAPSTGSKTSPEAPKNPGPTSG
;
A
#
# COMPACT_ATOMS: atom_id res chain seq x y z
N MET A 1 -20.30 -7.43 29.28
CA MET A 1 -19.81 -6.07 29.01
C MET A 1 -19.02 -5.97 27.69
N LEU A 2 -18.19 -6.94 27.33
CA LEU A 2 -17.33 -6.94 26.13
C LEU A 2 -18.09 -6.93 24.78
N ALA A 3 -19.28 -7.55 24.69
CA ALA A 3 -20.06 -7.54 23.43
C ALA A 3 -20.68 -6.18 23.07
N LYS A 4 -20.95 -5.32 24.05
CA LYS A 4 -21.46 -3.95 23.81
C LYS A 4 -20.37 -3.00 23.32
N THR A 5 -19.11 -3.22 23.73
CA THR A 5 -17.97 -2.41 23.24
C THR A 5 -17.62 -2.73 21.79
N SER A 6 -17.77 -3.98 21.35
CA SER A 6 -17.50 -4.35 19.94
C SER A 6 -18.55 -3.80 18.96
N ALA A 7 -19.81 -3.69 19.38
CA ALA A 7 -20.88 -3.09 18.56
C ALA A 7 -20.72 -1.57 18.46
N PHE A 8 -20.29 -0.90 19.53
CA PHE A 8 -19.99 0.54 19.52
C PHE A 8 -18.82 0.88 18.59
N LEU A 9 -17.79 0.03 18.54
CA LEU A 9 -16.62 0.19 17.66
C LEU A 9 -16.94 0.03 16.16
N ARG A 10 -18.03 -0.65 15.82
CA ARG A 10 -18.53 -0.85 14.44
C ARG A 10 -19.52 0.22 13.99
N SER A 11 -19.86 1.16 14.87
CA SER A 11 -20.84 2.18 14.55
C SER A 11 -20.27 3.23 13.57
N PRO A 12 -21.09 3.83 12.71
CA PRO A 12 -20.67 4.93 11.85
C PRO A 12 -20.14 6.12 12.66
N LEU A 13 -20.65 6.32 13.89
CA LEU A 13 -20.21 7.36 14.81
C LEU A 13 -18.74 7.17 15.24
N THR A 14 -18.29 5.93 15.48
CA THR A 14 -16.90 5.66 15.84
C THR A 14 -15.95 5.95 14.67
N ARG A 15 -16.37 5.66 13.44
CA ARG A 15 -15.60 6.01 12.22
C ARG A 15 -15.46 7.51 12.09
N ILE A 16 -16.56 8.25 12.24
CA ILE A 16 -16.58 9.71 12.21
C ILE A 16 -15.66 10.26 13.33
N ALA A 17 -15.79 9.76 14.55
CA ALA A 17 -14.97 10.19 15.69
C ALA A 17 -13.48 9.96 15.47
N ILE A 18 -13.08 8.78 14.93
CA ILE A 18 -11.67 8.50 14.60
C ILE A 18 -11.18 9.41 13.48
N SER A 19 -11.96 9.59 12.42
CA SER A 19 -11.58 10.47 11.30
C SER A 19 -11.42 11.91 11.77
N LEU A 20 -12.36 12.41 12.58
CA LEU A 20 -12.28 13.75 13.17
C LEU A 20 -11.10 13.88 14.15
N ALA A 21 -10.85 12.85 14.97
CA ALA A 21 -9.71 12.85 15.89
C ALA A 21 -8.37 12.86 15.14
N VAL A 22 -8.27 12.10 14.03
CA VAL A 22 -7.05 12.10 13.20
C VAL A 22 -6.93 13.41 12.44
N LEU A 23 -7.99 13.93 11.85
CA LEU A 23 -7.98 15.24 11.20
C LEU A 23 -7.63 16.36 12.21
N ALA A 24 -8.19 16.29 13.42
CA ALA A 24 -7.84 17.21 14.52
C ALA A 24 -6.38 17.03 14.98
N ALA A 25 -5.87 15.80 15.06
CA ALA A 25 -4.47 15.53 15.38
C ALA A 25 -3.53 16.02 14.27
N ILE A 26 -3.91 15.86 13.01
CA ILE A 26 -3.16 16.42 11.87
C ILE A 26 -3.19 17.94 11.93
N ALA A 27 -4.35 18.54 12.18
CA ALA A 27 -4.49 19.99 12.36
C ALA A 27 -3.70 20.50 13.58
N PHE A 28 -3.67 19.74 14.69
CA PHE A 28 -2.91 20.08 15.88
C PHE A 28 -1.39 19.90 15.70
N MET A 29 -0.96 18.82 15.04
CA MET A 29 0.44 18.66 14.63
C MET A 29 0.85 19.76 13.66
N ALA A 30 -0.01 20.04 12.71
CA ALA A 30 0.15 21.15 11.80
C ALA A 30 0.22 22.49 12.58
N HIS A 31 -0.62 22.70 13.59
CA HIS A 31 -0.59 23.88 14.45
C HIS A 31 0.69 23.96 15.31
N ARG A 32 1.22 22.86 15.81
CA ARG A 32 2.52 22.83 16.50
C ARG A 32 3.73 23.05 15.57
N HIS A 33 3.58 22.71 14.31
CA HIS A 33 4.52 23.02 13.23
C HIS A 33 3.99 24.16 12.35
N PHE A 34 3.35 25.14 12.95
CA PHE A 34 2.64 26.25 12.30
C PHE A 34 3.45 26.93 11.20
N GLY A 35 4.77 27.07 11.42
CA GLY A 35 5.67 27.60 10.41
C GLY A 35 5.66 26.83 9.08
N PHE A 36 5.40 25.52 9.10
CA PHE A 36 5.35 24.72 7.87
C PHE A 36 4.07 24.98 7.06
N LEU A 37 2.90 25.07 7.71
CA LEU A 37 1.63 25.33 7.01
C LEU A 37 1.47 26.78 6.62
N GLU A 38 1.88 27.70 7.48
CA GLU A 38 1.83 29.13 7.21
C GLU A 38 2.75 29.49 6.04
N ASN A 39 4.00 29.03 6.09
CA ASN A 39 4.93 29.19 4.98
C ASN A 39 4.41 28.48 3.72
N GLY A 40 3.83 27.26 3.85
CA GLY A 40 3.25 26.54 2.72
C GLY A 40 2.08 27.28 2.08
N TRP A 41 1.25 27.94 2.87
CA TRP A 41 0.13 28.73 2.38
C TRP A 41 0.59 30.03 1.69
N GLU A 42 1.61 30.67 2.25
CA GLU A 42 2.24 31.86 1.65
C GLU A 42 2.91 31.52 0.31
N GLU A 43 3.69 30.44 0.27
CA GLU A 43 4.32 29.95 -0.94
C GLU A 43 3.29 29.53 -2.02
N LEU A 44 2.16 28.91 -1.62
CA LEU A 44 1.07 28.59 -2.55
C LEU A 44 0.44 29.84 -3.15
N LYS A 45 0.26 30.92 -2.37
CA LYS A 45 -0.30 32.17 -2.87
C LYS A 45 0.64 32.90 -3.83
N ALA A 46 1.94 32.78 -3.59
CA ALA A 46 2.97 33.40 -4.41
C ALA A 46 3.29 32.59 -5.69
N ALA A 47 2.90 31.32 -5.72
CA ALA A 47 3.25 30.38 -6.79
C ALA A 47 2.38 30.58 -8.05
N ASP A 48 2.93 30.20 -9.22
CA ASP A 48 2.19 30.23 -10.47
C ASP A 48 1.08 29.16 -10.51
N ASN A 49 -0.16 29.60 -10.58
CA ASN A 49 -1.37 28.77 -10.58
C ASN A 49 -1.39 27.70 -11.68
N ARG A 50 -0.74 27.92 -12.82
CA ARG A 50 -0.69 26.95 -13.94
C ARG A 50 0.08 25.72 -13.54
N TRP A 51 1.23 25.92 -12.89
CA TRP A 51 2.07 24.83 -12.40
C TRP A 51 1.45 24.15 -11.18
N LEU A 52 0.76 24.90 -10.31
CA LEU A 52 0.00 24.30 -9.19
C LEU A 52 -1.12 23.38 -9.70
N LEU A 53 -1.86 23.80 -10.73
CA LEU A 53 -2.89 22.95 -11.33
C LEU A 53 -2.28 21.66 -11.90
N LEU A 54 -1.13 21.78 -12.62
CA LEU A 54 -0.44 20.60 -13.12
C LEU A 54 0.00 19.67 -11.98
N ALA A 55 0.51 20.21 -10.87
CA ALA A 55 0.90 19.42 -9.70
C ALA A 55 -0.29 18.65 -9.09
N VAL A 56 -1.44 19.32 -8.93
CA VAL A 56 -2.66 18.66 -8.43
C VAL A 56 -3.13 17.56 -9.38
N VAL A 57 -3.20 17.83 -10.67
CA VAL A 57 -3.64 16.85 -11.67
C VAL A 57 -2.71 15.63 -11.67
N THR A 58 -1.40 15.86 -11.68
CA THR A 58 -0.44 14.76 -11.75
C THR A 58 -0.41 13.92 -10.48
N VAL A 59 -0.56 14.50 -9.29
CA VAL A 59 -0.62 13.73 -8.05
C VAL A 59 -1.90 12.89 -7.95
N LEU A 60 -3.04 13.39 -8.44
CA LEU A 60 -4.28 12.61 -8.48
C LEU A 60 -4.20 11.48 -9.52
N LEU A 61 -3.62 11.76 -10.70
CA LEU A 61 -3.39 10.74 -11.72
C LEU A 61 -2.38 9.68 -11.25
N SER A 62 -1.40 10.03 -10.41
CA SER A 62 -0.47 9.04 -9.85
C SER A 62 -1.22 8.05 -8.95
N MET A 63 -2.15 8.51 -8.12
CA MET A 63 -2.99 7.63 -7.30
C MET A 63 -3.87 6.72 -8.17
N PHE A 64 -4.41 7.25 -9.26
CA PHE A 64 -5.15 6.45 -10.22
C PHE A 64 -4.25 5.39 -10.88
N ALA A 65 -3.06 5.74 -11.31
CA ALA A 65 -2.10 4.81 -11.90
C ALA A 65 -1.70 3.69 -10.92
N GLN A 66 -1.49 4.02 -9.65
CA GLN A 66 -1.23 3.03 -8.59
C GLN A 66 -2.41 2.06 -8.41
N ALA A 67 -3.64 2.56 -8.43
CA ALA A 67 -4.83 1.72 -8.33
C ALA A 67 -5.01 0.82 -9.57
N GLU A 68 -4.66 1.28 -10.78
CA GLU A 68 -4.70 0.46 -11.99
C GLU A 68 -3.70 -0.70 -11.96
N VAL A 69 -2.54 -0.57 -11.31
CA VAL A 69 -1.64 -1.71 -11.03
C VAL A 69 -2.39 -2.79 -10.26
N MET A 70 -3.12 -2.42 -9.20
CA MET A 70 -3.93 -3.36 -8.41
C MET A 70 -5.00 -4.03 -9.28
N VAL A 71 -5.71 -3.26 -10.09
CA VAL A 71 -6.77 -3.77 -10.99
C VAL A 71 -6.21 -4.76 -11.99
N VAL A 72 -5.09 -4.43 -12.65
CA VAL A 72 -4.46 -5.28 -13.66
C VAL A 72 -3.98 -6.61 -13.04
N LEU A 73 -3.28 -6.54 -11.92
CA LEU A 73 -2.74 -7.72 -11.24
C LEU A 73 -3.85 -8.64 -10.73
N LEU A 74 -4.83 -8.12 -10.01
CA LEU A 74 -5.92 -8.94 -9.46
C LEU A 74 -6.83 -9.52 -10.54
N ARG A 75 -7.11 -8.75 -11.61
CA ARG A 75 -7.86 -9.28 -12.76
C ARG A 75 -7.08 -10.35 -13.52
N SER A 76 -5.77 -10.28 -13.54
CA SER A 76 -4.93 -11.34 -14.13
C SER A 76 -5.02 -12.63 -13.33
N ALA A 77 -5.23 -12.53 -12.02
CA ALA A 77 -5.49 -13.68 -11.15
C ALA A 77 -6.97 -14.11 -11.11
N GLY A 78 -7.81 -13.63 -12.03
CA GLY A 78 -9.23 -14.00 -12.13
C GLY A 78 -10.18 -13.26 -11.18
N ILE A 79 -9.69 -12.32 -10.38
CA ILE A 79 -10.51 -11.59 -9.41
C ILE A 79 -11.23 -10.42 -10.08
N LYS A 80 -12.55 -10.33 -9.90
CA LYS A 80 -13.37 -9.23 -10.44
C LYS A 80 -13.24 -8.00 -9.56
N VAL A 81 -12.36 -7.06 -9.94
CA VAL A 81 -12.15 -5.80 -9.21
C VAL A 81 -12.75 -4.63 -9.98
N ARG A 82 -13.54 -3.80 -9.27
CA ARG A 82 -14.05 -2.53 -9.80
C ARG A 82 -12.99 -1.44 -9.64
N ARG A 83 -12.69 -0.71 -10.71
CA ARG A 83 -11.71 0.38 -10.69
C ARG A 83 -11.98 1.41 -9.59
N LEU A 84 -13.25 1.79 -9.42
CA LEU A 84 -13.63 2.73 -8.35
C LEU A 84 -13.27 2.18 -6.96
N SER A 85 -13.54 0.91 -6.69
CA SER A 85 -13.21 0.30 -5.39
C SER A 85 -11.70 0.25 -5.14
N ALA A 86 -10.89 -0.03 -6.18
CA ALA A 86 -9.44 -0.01 -6.08
C ALA A 86 -8.90 1.40 -5.82
N ASN A 87 -9.44 2.43 -6.49
CA ASN A 87 -9.06 3.83 -6.27
C ASN A 87 -9.42 4.31 -4.86
N VAL A 88 -10.64 4.04 -4.40
CA VAL A 88 -11.08 4.35 -3.02
C VAL A 88 -10.18 3.67 -2.01
N LEU A 89 -9.90 2.38 -2.19
CA LEU A 89 -9.02 1.62 -1.30
C LEU A 89 -7.59 2.19 -1.31
N GLY A 90 -7.04 2.53 -2.48
CA GLY A 90 -5.71 3.11 -2.62
C GLY A 90 -5.56 4.45 -1.91
N LEU A 91 -6.52 5.37 -2.09
CA LEU A 91 -6.52 6.69 -1.43
C LEU A 91 -6.63 6.58 0.09
N VAL A 92 -7.53 5.72 0.59
CA VAL A 92 -7.69 5.51 2.03
C VAL A 92 -6.45 4.83 2.62
N ALA A 93 -5.90 3.82 1.93
CA ALA A 93 -4.68 3.12 2.36
C ALA A 93 -3.49 4.08 2.44
N ASN A 94 -3.35 4.99 1.47
CA ASN A 94 -2.32 6.04 1.48
C ASN A 94 -2.50 6.97 2.69
N ALA A 95 -3.71 7.47 2.93
CA ALA A 95 -4.00 8.34 4.07
C ALA A 95 -3.69 7.65 5.41
N TRP A 96 -4.06 6.39 5.58
CA TRP A 96 -3.75 5.63 6.80
C TRP A 96 -2.26 5.36 6.96
N SER A 97 -1.59 4.97 5.87
CA SER A 97 -0.14 4.76 5.88
C SER A 97 0.62 6.00 6.32
N ALA A 98 0.17 7.17 5.86
CA ALA A 98 0.85 8.44 6.10
C ALA A 98 0.54 9.08 7.46
N SER A 99 -0.64 8.82 8.06
CA SER A 99 -1.11 9.56 9.23
C SER A 99 -1.24 8.74 10.52
N LEU A 100 -1.33 7.41 10.45
CA LEU A 100 -1.50 6.59 11.64
C LEU A 100 -0.16 6.04 12.17
N PRO A 101 0.01 5.92 13.50
CA PRO A 101 1.12 5.15 14.07
C PRO A 101 1.04 3.68 13.61
N GLY A 102 2.12 3.17 13.02
CA GLY A 102 2.09 1.84 12.36
C GLY A 102 1.22 1.80 11.10
N GLY A 103 0.88 2.97 10.55
CA GLY A 103 0.00 3.15 9.38
C GLY A 103 0.31 2.24 8.19
N PRO A 104 1.58 2.04 7.81
CA PRO A 104 1.92 1.13 6.73
C PRO A 104 1.44 -0.31 6.98
N ALA A 105 1.63 -0.84 8.18
CA ALA A 105 1.16 -2.19 8.52
C ALA A 105 -0.37 -2.27 8.52
N ILE A 106 -1.03 -1.23 9.05
CA ILE A 106 -2.51 -1.14 9.08
C ILE A 106 -3.07 -1.03 7.66
N SER A 107 -2.46 -0.22 6.80
CA SER A 107 -2.89 -0.06 5.40
C SER A 107 -2.72 -1.34 4.59
N VAL A 108 -1.59 -2.04 4.76
CA VAL A 108 -1.35 -3.37 4.16
C VAL A 108 -2.40 -4.37 4.61
N ALA A 109 -2.72 -4.42 5.91
CA ALA A 109 -3.75 -5.32 6.44
C ALA A 109 -5.16 -4.97 5.89
N MET A 110 -5.46 -3.68 5.70
CA MET A 110 -6.71 -3.24 5.08
C MET A 110 -6.80 -3.68 3.62
N ILE A 111 -5.76 -3.43 2.83
CA ILE A 111 -5.71 -3.84 1.42
C ILE A 111 -5.90 -5.35 1.31
N PHE A 112 -5.18 -6.12 2.12
CA PHE A 112 -5.30 -7.57 2.16
C PHE A 112 -6.74 -8.02 2.44
N ARG A 113 -7.38 -7.50 3.49
CA ARG A 113 -8.77 -7.84 3.86
C ARG A 113 -9.78 -7.46 2.79
N GLU A 114 -9.64 -6.30 2.17
CA GLU A 114 -10.55 -5.90 1.10
C GLU A 114 -10.39 -6.78 -0.14
N GLN A 115 -9.17 -7.20 -0.47
CA GLN A 115 -8.95 -8.15 -1.55
C GLN A 115 -9.60 -9.51 -1.28
N LEU A 116 -9.55 -10.00 -0.03
CA LEU A 116 -10.28 -11.22 0.37
C LEU A 116 -11.80 -11.07 0.19
N LYS A 117 -12.37 -9.91 0.51
CA LYS A 117 -13.80 -9.62 0.27
C LYS A 117 -14.14 -9.59 -1.22
N TRP A 118 -13.20 -9.23 -2.07
CA TRP A 118 -13.37 -9.27 -3.53
C TRP A 118 -13.24 -10.67 -4.11
N GLY A 119 -13.01 -11.69 -3.26
CA GLY A 119 -12.88 -13.10 -3.63
C GLY A 119 -11.45 -13.55 -3.89
N ALA A 120 -10.45 -12.74 -3.56
CA ALA A 120 -9.07 -13.19 -3.61
C ALA A 120 -8.79 -14.21 -2.51
N THR A 121 -8.02 -15.26 -2.82
CA THR A 121 -7.48 -16.13 -1.78
C THR A 121 -6.35 -15.43 -1.04
N PRO A 122 -5.99 -15.85 0.20
CA PRO A 122 -4.85 -15.31 0.92
C PRO A 122 -3.55 -15.36 0.09
N VAL A 123 -3.40 -16.37 -0.74
CA VAL A 123 -2.25 -16.55 -1.64
C VAL A 123 -2.22 -15.46 -2.72
N ILE A 124 -3.34 -15.23 -3.39
CA ILE A 124 -3.45 -14.19 -4.43
C ILE A 124 -3.22 -12.80 -3.83
N ALA A 125 -3.80 -12.52 -2.65
CA ALA A 125 -3.61 -11.24 -1.97
C ALA A 125 -2.13 -11.02 -1.57
N SER A 126 -1.47 -12.05 -1.04
CA SER A 126 -0.04 -12.00 -0.71
C SER A 126 0.83 -11.84 -1.96
N TRP A 127 0.52 -12.61 -3.03
CA TRP A 127 1.20 -12.48 -4.31
C TRP A 127 1.10 -11.06 -4.87
N TYR A 128 -0.09 -10.46 -4.84
CA TYR A 128 -0.28 -9.08 -5.26
C TYR A 128 0.64 -8.13 -4.47
N MET A 129 0.71 -8.25 -3.14
CA MET A 129 1.52 -7.37 -2.31
C MET A 129 3.01 -7.46 -2.65
N VAL A 130 3.52 -8.67 -2.79
CA VAL A 130 4.92 -8.90 -3.16
C VAL A 130 5.20 -8.39 -4.57
N PHE A 131 4.33 -8.72 -5.52
CA PHE A 131 4.56 -8.39 -6.92
C PHE A 131 4.39 -6.89 -7.21
N SER A 132 3.42 -6.24 -6.60
CA SER A 132 3.24 -4.79 -6.71
C SER A 132 4.42 -4.02 -6.09
N GLY A 133 4.92 -4.47 -4.93
CA GLY A 133 6.11 -3.90 -4.31
C GLY A 133 7.36 -4.05 -5.18
N LEU A 134 7.50 -5.19 -5.83
CA LEU A 134 8.58 -5.46 -6.78
C LEU A 134 8.51 -4.55 -8.02
N LEU A 135 7.33 -4.42 -8.62
CA LEU A 135 7.13 -3.50 -9.76
C LEU A 135 7.45 -2.06 -9.36
N ALA A 136 7.02 -1.63 -8.17
CA ALA A 136 7.31 -0.29 -7.66
C ALA A 136 8.82 -0.09 -7.46
N GLY A 137 9.52 -1.05 -6.84
CA GLY A 137 10.96 -1.01 -6.63
C GLY A 137 11.75 -1.01 -7.93
N ALA A 138 11.39 -1.88 -8.89
CA ALA A 138 12.03 -1.94 -10.20
C ALA A 138 11.84 -0.63 -10.99
N GLY A 139 10.62 -0.06 -10.96
CA GLY A 139 10.33 1.22 -11.60
C GLY A 139 11.16 2.36 -11.02
N MET A 140 11.28 2.43 -9.70
CA MET A 140 12.12 3.44 -9.02
C MET A 140 13.60 3.27 -9.35
N ALA A 141 14.10 2.03 -9.38
CA ALA A 141 15.49 1.75 -9.74
C ALA A 141 15.80 2.13 -11.20
N LEU A 142 14.89 1.82 -12.13
CA LEU A 142 15.04 2.20 -13.54
C LEU A 142 15.12 3.71 -13.75
N LEU A 143 14.24 4.46 -13.09
CA LEU A 143 14.23 5.92 -13.15
C LEU A 143 15.48 6.52 -12.49
N GLY A 144 15.95 5.91 -11.38
CA GLY A 144 17.19 6.30 -10.70
C GLY A 144 18.42 6.15 -11.60
N ILE A 145 18.59 5.00 -12.21
CA ILE A 145 19.70 4.73 -13.14
C ILE A 145 19.61 5.66 -14.34
N GLY A 146 18.42 5.84 -14.91
CA GLY A 146 18.19 6.76 -16.00
C GLY A 146 18.59 8.19 -15.64
N SER A 147 18.21 8.69 -14.46
CA SER A 147 18.56 10.05 -14.03
C SER A 147 20.06 10.26 -13.84
N VAL A 148 20.75 9.27 -13.28
CA VAL A 148 22.21 9.28 -13.14
C VAL A 148 22.91 9.35 -14.50
N PHE A 149 22.44 8.56 -15.47
CA PHE A 149 22.97 8.57 -16.82
C PHE A 149 22.81 9.94 -17.50
N PHE A 150 21.63 10.59 -17.36
CA PHE A 150 21.36 11.90 -17.95
C PHE A 150 22.06 13.07 -17.24
N LEU A 151 22.40 12.95 -15.94
CA LEU A 151 23.20 13.95 -15.22
C LEU A 151 24.67 13.95 -15.63
N GLY A 152 25.09 12.91 -16.33
CA GLY A 152 26.46 12.67 -16.68
C GLY A 152 27.28 12.10 -15.51
N LEU A 153 28.03 11.04 -15.76
CA LEU A 153 28.83 10.28 -14.79
C LEU A 153 29.80 11.12 -13.96
N LYS A 154 30.14 12.35 -14.43
CA LYS A 154 31.09 13.24 -13.74
C LYS A 154 30.58 13.83 -12.41
N LYS A 155 29.27 13.83 -12.16
CA LYS A 155 28.65 14.42 -10.95
C LYS A 155 28.15 13.40 -9.93
N VAL A 156 28.22 12.13 -10.25
CA VAL A 156 27.72 11.05 -9.37
C VAL A 156 28.90 10.26 -8.85
N ASP A 157 28.92 10.08 -7.53
CA ASP A 157 29.91 9.22 -6.90
C ASP A 157 29.83 7.80 -7.48
N PRO A 158 30.94 7.25 -8.01
CA PRO A 158 30.98 5.89 -8.58
C PRO A 158 30.46 4.80 -7.63
N LEU A 159 30.64 5.00 -6.31
CA LEU A 159 30.14 4.08 -5.30
C LEU A 159 28.62 4.04 -5.25
N THR A 160 27.97 5.21 -5.28
CA THR A 160 26.49 5.32 -5.32
C THR A 160 25.92 4.65 -6.57
N LEU A 161 26.55 4.83 -7.73
CA LEU A 161 26.16 4.16 -8.97
C LEU A 161 26.30 2.64 -8.84
N ALA A 162 27.46 2.16 -8.35
CA ALA A 162 27.74 0.73 -8.18
C ALA A 162 26.74 0.09 -7.21
N VAL A 163 26.49 0.71 -6.06
CA VAL A 163 25.52 0.22 -5.06
C VAL A 163 24.11 0.14 -5.66
N SER A 164 23.67 1.18 -6.40
CA SER A 164 22.34 1.18 -7.04
C SER A 164 22.22 0.07 -8.08
N LEU A 165 23.26 -0.15 -8.89
CA LEU A 165 23.28 -1.22 -9.87
C LEU A 165 23.27 -2.61 -9.21
N VAL A 166 24.08 -2.80 -8.16
CA VAL A 166 24.09 -4.06 -7.39
C VAL A 166 22.73 -4.34 -6.78
N VAL A 167 22.10 -3.35 -6.13
CA VAL A 167 20.75 -3.49 -5.57
C VAL A 167 19.74 -3.89 -6.65
N LEU A 168 19.77 -3.25 -7.82
CA LEU A 168 18.89 -3.61 -8.93
C LEU A 168 19.10 -5.04 -9.41
N VAL A 169 20.37 -5.45 -9.62
CA VAL A 169 20.72 -6.81 -10.07
C VAL A 169 20.31 -7.84 -9.01
N VAL A 170 20.53 -7.56 -7.73
CA VAL A 170 20.11 -8.43 -6.63
C VAL A 170 18.58 -8.57 -6.59
N LEU A 171 17.84 -7.47 -6.66
CA LEU A 171 16.37 -7.50 -6.69
C LEU A 171 15.85 -8.25 -7.90
N ALA A 172 16.36 -7.99 -9.10
CA ALA A 172 15.98 -8.70 -10.32
C ALA A 172 16.31 -10.20 -10.23
N SER A 173 17.47 -10.54 -9.66
CA SER A 173 17.91 -11.93 -9.48
C SER A 173 17.05 -12.68 -8.47
N LEU A 174 16.75 -12.05 -7.32
CA LEU A 174 15.88 -12.61 -6.29
C LEU A 174 14.47 -12.87 -6.84
N THR A 175 13.95 -11.93 -7.64
CA THR A 175 12.64 -12.07 -8.28
C THR A 175 12.60 -13.21 -9.27
N ASN A 176 13.57 -13.24 -10.16
CA ASN A 176 13.67 -14.30 -11.15
C ASN A 176 13.86 -15.68 -10.48
N TRP A 177 14.67 -15.74 -9.40
CA TRP A 177 14.84 -16.94 -8.60
C TRP A 177 13.53 -17.37 -7.92
N ALA A 178 12.81 -16.44 -7.28
CA ALA A 178 11.53 -16.73 -6.63
C ALA A 178 10.47 -17.21 -7.62
N ALA A 179 10.38 -16.57 -8.79
CA ALA A 179 9.46 -16.96 -9.85
C ALA A 179 9.77 -18.37 -10.40
N ARG A 180 11.06 -18.73 -10.48
CA ARG A 180 11.48 -20.06 -10.97
C ARG A 180 11.45 -21.16 -9.92
N ASN A 181 11.36 -20.81 -8.64
CA ASN A 181 11.39 -21.75 -7.52
C ASN A 181 10.24 -21.57 -6.54
N PRO A 182 8.96 -21.61 -6.97
CA PRO A 182 7.81 -21.33 -6.11
C PRO A 182 7.73 -22.28 -4.91
N LYS A 183 8.12 -23.55 -5.05
CA LYS A 183 8.19 -24.49 -3.93
C LYS A 183 9.21 -24.09 -2.87
N LYS A 184 10.41 -23.66 -3.26
CA LYS A 184 11.43 -23.21 -2.29
C LYS A 184 10.98 -21.98 -1.54
N VAL A 185 10.24 -21.08 -2.21
CA VAL A 185 9.62 -19.91 -1.57
C VAL A 185 8.56 -20.34 -0.57
N GLU A 186 7.70 -21.29 -0.93
CA GLU A 186 6.69 -21.89 -0.04
C GLU A 186 7.34 -22.49 1.21
N ASP A 187 8.34 -23.35 1.04
CA ASP A 187 9.06 -24.01 2.12
C ASP A 187 9.74 -22.98 3.04
N TRP A 188 10.37 -21.95 2.46
CA TRP A 188 10.98 -20.86 3.21
C TRP A 188 9.94 -20.05 4.01
N LEU A 189 8.79 -19.71 3.43
CA LEU A 189 7.70 -19.02 4.10
C LEU A 189 7.14 -19.85 5.26
N ILE A 190 6.92 -21.14 5.04
CA ILE A 190 6.45 -22.08 6.08
C ILE A 190 7.46 -22.17 7.22
N ALA A 191 8.76 -22.30 6.91
CA ALA A 191 9.81 -22.33 7.92
C ALA A 191 9.86 -21.04 8.75
N ARG A 192 9.72 -19.87 8.11
CA ARG A 192 9.66 -18.57 8.79
C ARG A 192 8.41 -18.41 9.65
N LEU A 193 7.24 -18.87 9.15
CA LEU A 193 6.00 -18.84 9.92
C LEU A 193 6.09 -19.74 11.17
N ARG A 194 6.62 -20.95 11.04
CA ARG A 194 6.86 -21.85 12.19
C ARG A 194 7.80 -21.23 13.21
N ALA A 195 8.92 -20.65 12.77
CA ALA A 195 9.85 -19.94 13.63
C ALA A 195 9.19 -18.77 14.37
N PHE A 196 8.36 -18.00 13.67
CA PHE A 196 7.60 -16.87 14.24
C PHE A 196 6.53 -17.33 15.23
N ASN A 197 5.79 -18.42 14.92
CA ASN A 197 4.82 -19.01 15.83
C ASN A 197 5.50 -19.52 17.10
N ARG A 198 6.65 -20.18 16.98
CA ARG A 198 7.49 -20.64 18.10
C ARG A 198 7.94 -19.48 18.98
N TRP A 199 8.42 -18.40 18.37
CA TRP A 199 8.81 -17.19 19.10
C TRP A 199 7.62 -16.57 19.87
N ARG A 200 6.42 -16.60 19.28
CA ARG A 200 5.18 -16.14 19.90
C ARG A 200 4.54 -17.15 20.86
N LYS A 201 5.18 -18.28 21.13
CA LYS A 201 4.63 -19.39 21.96
C LYS A 201 3.23 -19.84 21.49
N LYS A 202 3.00 -19.87 20.18
CA LYS A 202 1.79 -20.41 19.54
C LYS A 202 2.10 -21.76 18.88
N PRO A 203 1.07 -22.62 18.60
CA PRO A 203 1.26 -23.86 17.86
C PRO A 203 2.03 -23.61 16.55
N GLU A 204 3.07 -24.39 16.28
CA GLU A 204 3.97 -24.17 15.13
C GLU A 204 3.23 -24.22 13.79
N ASP A 205 2.23 -25.10 13.66
CA ASP A 205 1.46 -25.31 12.44
C ASP A 205 0.28 -24.34 12.26
N ARG A 206 0.11 -23.39 13.19
CA ARG A 206 -0.96 -22.39 13.06
C ARG A 206 -0.78 -21.61 11.75
N HIS A 207 -1.81 -21.65 10.90
CA HIS A 207 -1.86 -21.04 9.57
C HIS A 207 -0.89 -21.64 8.53
N VAL A 208 -0.16 -22.73 8.83
CA VAL A 208 0.71 -23.41 7.85
C VAL A 208 -0.12 -24.00 6.71
N GLU A 209 -1.30 -24.59 7.03
CA GLU A 209 -2.22 -25.12 6.00
C GLU A 209 -2.68 -24.08 4.98
N GLN A 210 -2.78 -22.80 5.41
CA GLN A 210 -3.13 -21.69 4.52
C GLN A 210 -2.01 -21.34 3.51
N LEU A 211 -0.77 -21.68 3.85
CA LEU A 211 0.39 -21.55 2.98
C LEU A 211 0.67 -22.84 2.19
N ALA A 212 0.19 -23.99 2.68
CA ALA A 212 0.32 -25.26 1.97
C ALA A 212 -0.48 -25.19 0.65
N GLY A 213 0.20 -25.45 -0.45
CA GLY A 213 -0.37 -25.30 -1.80
C GLY A 213 -0.20 -23.89 -2.41
N PHE A 214 0.55 -23.00 -1.74
CA PHE A 214 0.90 -21.68 -2.27
C PHE A 214 1.46 -21.77 -3.69
N SER A 215 2.38 -22.66 -3.93
CA SER A 215 2.98 -22.88 -5.26
C SER A 215 1.95 -23.32 -6.30
N LYS A 216 0.97 -24.17 -5.92
CA LYS A 216 -0.10 -24.61 -6.83
C LYS A 216 -1.06 -23.48 -7.15
N GLN A 217 -1.46 -22.70 -6.14
CA GLN A 217 -2.35 -21.55 -6.34
C GLN A 217 -1.64 -20.43 -7.12
N LEU A 218 -0.35 -20.25 -6.89
CA LEU A 218 0.45 -19.28 -7.65
C LEU A 218 0.64 -19.70 -9.11
N ALA A 219 0.76 -21.01 -9.38
CA ALA A 219 0.84 -21.53 -10.74
C ALA A 219 -0.45 -21.29 -11.56
N THR A 220 -1.59 -21.06 -10.90
CA THR A 220 -2.85 -20.67 -11.58
C THR A 220 -2.92 -19.20 -11.95
N VAL A 221 -2.00 -18.37 -11.44
CA VAL A 221 -1.95 -16.95 -11.78
C VAL A 221 -1.17 -16.79 -13.08
N GLU A 222 -1.89 -16.81 -14.18
CA GLU A 222 -1.32 -16.51 -15.49
C GLU A 222 -1.20 -14.99 -15.66
N LEU A 223 0.03 -14.50 -15.67
CA LEU A 223 0.33 -13.12 -16.02
C LEU A 223 0.95 -13.06 -17.44
N PRO A 224 0.12 -13.04 -18.49
CA PRO A 224 0.62 -12.98 -19.85
C PRO A 224 1.40 -11.69 -20.09
N LEU A 225 2.39 -11.74 -20.97
CA LEU A 225 3.28 -10.61 -21.28
C LEU A 225 2.55 -9.27 -21.50
N PRO A 226 1.42 -9.19 -22.22
CA PRO A 226 0.72 -7.92 -22.38
C PRO A 226 0.18 -7.35 -21.06
N LYS A 227 -0.33 -8.19 -20.16
CA LYS A 227 -0.81 -7.72 -18.84
C LYS A 227 0.35 -7.33 -17.93
N LEU A 228 1.47 -8.06 -17.98
CA LEU A 228 2.70 -7.68 -17.29
C LEU A 228 3.20 -6.33 -17.78
N ALA A 229 3.31 -6.14 -19.10
CA ALA A 229 3.72 -4.87 -19.70
C ALA A 229 2.78 -3.71 -19.27
N LEU A 230 1.48 -3.97 -19.23
CA LEU A 230 0.50 -2.99 -18.77
C LEU A 230 0.68 -2.65 -17.28
N ALA A 231 0.95 -3.62 -16.42
CA ALA A 231 1.22 -3.39 -14.99
C ALA A 231 2.52 -2.60 -14.78
N ILE A 232 3.58 -2.92 -15.54
CA ILE A 232 4.84 -2.17 -15.56
C ILE A 232 4.59 -0.72 -16.00
N ASN A 233 3.84 -0.53 -17.09
CA ASN A 233 3.53 0.81 -17.60
C ASN A 233 2.78 1.65 -16.55
N TRP A 234 1.75 1.10 -15.90
CA TRP A 234 1.03 1.81 -14.83
C TRP A 234 1.93 2.10 -13.62
N SER A 235 2.82 1.17 -13.25
CA SER A 235 3.77 1.38 -12.15
C SER A 235 4.79 2.48 -12.47
N LEU A 236 5.33 2.49 -13.67
CA LEU A 236 6.23 3.57 -14.14
C LEU A 236 5.50 4.90 -14.23
N LEU A 237 4.29 4.91 -14.78
CA LEU A 237 3.47 6.12 -14.91
C LEU A 237 3.17 6.73 -13.53
N ASN A 238 2.89 5.90 -12.50
CA ASN A 238 2.75 6.40 -11.13
C ASN A 238 3.97 7.20 -10.69
N TRP A 239 5.18 6.66 -10.83
CA TRP A 239 6.41 7.36 -10.45
C TRP A 239 6.69 8.59 -11.29
N ILE A 240 6.49 8.51 -12.59
CA ILE A 240 6.67 9.63 -13.51
C ILE A 240 5.73 10.78 -13.15
N LEU A 241 4.47 10.49 -12.84
CA LEU A 241 3.49 11.51 -12.45
C LEU A 241 3.83 12.18 -11.11
N GLU A 242 4.35 11.43 -10.13
CA GLU A 242 4.82 12.03 -8.88
C GLU A 242 6.07 12.92 -9.10
N ILE A 243 6.97 12.51 -10.00
CA ILE A 243 8.15 13.33 -10.39
C ILE A 243 7.70 14.60 -11.12
N ILE A 244 6.72 14.49 -12.03
CA ILE A 244 6.16 15.67 -12.72
C ILE A 244 5.48 16.60 -11.71
N CYS A 245 4.80 16.05 -10.69
CA CYS A 245 4.24 16.85 -9.59
C CYS A 245 5.34 17.66 -8.89
N LEU A 246 6.45 17.04 -8.51
CA LEU A 246 7.57 17.73 -7.87
C LEU A 246 8.19 18.76 -8.82
N LEU A 247 8.39 18.41 -10.10
CA LEU A 247 8.92 19.32 -11.11
C LEU A 247 7.99 20.54 -11.30
N ALA A 248 6.68 20.31 -11.36
CA ALA A 248 5.69 21.38 -11.43
C ALA A 248 5.76 22.29 -10.19
N CYS A 249 5.96 21.74 -9.00
CA CYS A 249 6.16 22.53 -7.78
C CYS A 249 7.44 23.37 -7.84
N THR A 250 8.54 22.86 -8.43
CA THR A 250 9.76 23.67 -8.61
C THR A 250 9.53 24.83 -9.57
N TYR A 251 8.82 24.61 -10.68
CA TYR A 251 8.46 25.69 -11.61
C TYR A 251 7.45 26.67 -11.01
N ALA A 252 6.52 26.20 -10.19
CA ALA A 252 5.52 27.04 -9.52
C ALA A 252 6.18 28.12 -8.64
N VAL A 253 7.28 27.78 -7.98
CA VAL A 253 8.05 28.73 -7.15
C VAL A 253 9.14 29.50 -7.95
N GLY A 254 9.05 29.50 -9.28
CA GLY A 254 9.97 30.23 -10.17
C GLY A 254 11.37 29.60 -10.31
N ALA A 255 11.57 28.36 -9.81
CA ALA A 255 12.85 27.69 -9.94
C ALA A 255 12.95 26.91 -11.26
N LYS A 256 14.11 27.00 -11.92
CA LYS A 256 14.41 26.21 -13.14
C LYS A 256 15.39 25.10 -12.75
N ALA A 257 14.89 23.87 -12.68
CA ALA A 257 15.70 22.70 -12.31
C ALA A 257 15.89 21.76 -13.52
N PRO A 258 17.07 21.14 -13.69
CA PRO A 258 17.26 20.07 -14.65
C PRO A 258 16.43 18.85 -14.23
N ILE A 259 15.68 18.28 -15.18
CA ILE A 259 14.76 17.16 -14.92
C ILE A 259 15.47 16.00 -14.20
N ALA A 260 16.65 15.61 -14.67
CA ALA A 260 17.42 14.52 -14.07
C ALA A 260 17.81 14.80 -12.61
N GLY A 261 18.11 16.06 -12.26
CA GLY A 261 18.36 16.48 -10.88
C GLY A 261 17.11 16.32 -9.98
N VAL A 262 15.94 16.70 -10.48
CA VAL A 262 14.67 16.54 -9.77
C VAL A 262 14.33 15.06 -9.60
N VAL A 263 14.53 14.24 -10.63
CA VAL A 263 14.30 12.78 -10.58
C VAL A 263 15.19 12.15 -9.51
N LEU A 264 16.48 12.44 -9.48
CA LEU A 264 17.41 11.88 -8.51
C LEU A 264 17.07 12.34 -7.09
N SER A 265 16.71 13.62 -6.92
CA SER A 265 16.28 14.17 -5.62
C SER A 265 15.02 13.46 -5.11
N PHE A 266 14.02 13.26 -5.98
CA PHE A 266 12.80 12.54 -5.67
C PHE A 266 13.09 11.10 -5.20
N ILE A 267 13.91 10.36 -5.96
CA ILE A 267 14.24 8.96 -5.65
C ILE A 267 15.00 8.86 -4.32
N SER A 268 15.99 9.72 -4.09
CA SER A 268 16.73 9.79 -2.85
C SER A 268 15.82 10.00 -1.64
N ALA A 269 14.88 10.94 -1.77
CA ALA A 269 13.89 11.20 -0.73
C ALA A 269 12.92 10.03 -0.51
N LYS A 270 12.48 9.36 -1.57
CA LYS A 270 11.64 8.16 -1.48
C LYS A 270 12.36 6.99 -0.80
N LEU A 271 13.65 6.79 -1.05
CA LEU A 271 14.44 5.78 -0.35
C LEU A 271 14.51 6.04 1.14
N VAL A 272 14.73 7.29 1.56
CA VAL A 272 14.68 7.67 2.98
C VAL A 272 13.27 7.45 3.55
N GLY A 273 12.23 7.72 2.77
CA GLY A 273 10.84 7.48 3.15
C GLY A 273 10.51 6.01 3.41
N GLN A 274 11.21 5.06 2.77
CA GLN A 274 11.02 3.62 3.03
C GLN A 274 11.40 3.21 4.46
N ALA A 275 12.29 3.95 5.13
CA ALA A 275 12.66 3.69 6.51
C ALA A 275 11.52 3.97 7.51
N GLN A 276 10.51 4.74 7.11
CA GLN A 276 9.28 5.05 7.86
C GLN A 276 9.52 5.46 9.32
N ILE A 277 10.59 6.24 9.55
CA ILE A 277 11.00 6.70 10.88
C ILE A 277 9.94 7.60 11.51
N THR A 278 9.27 8.41 10.67
CA THR A 278 8.23 9.35 11.08
C THR A 278 6.95 9.13 10.27
N PRO A 279 5.77 9.45 10.80
CA PRO A 279 4.53 9.42 10.03
C PRO A 279 4.64 10.26 8.76
N GLY A 280 4.34 9.64 7.60
CA GLY A 280 4.46 10.30 6.29
C GLY A 280 5.87 10.73 5.90
N GLY A 281 6.91 10.31 6.63
CA GLY A 281 8.30 10.70 6.38
C GLY A 281 8.59 12.17 6.70
N LEU A 282 7.73 12.85 7.50
CA LEU A 282 7.91 14.26 7.85
C LEU A 282 9.25 14.48 8.55
N GLY A 283 9.99 15.45 8.08
CA GLY A 283 11.35 15.80 8.50
C GLY A 283 12.42 15.08 7.67
N PRO A 284 12.70 13.78 7.86
CA PRO A 284 13.79 13.10 7.15
C PRO A 284 13.67 13.16 5.63
N VAL A 285 12.47 12.94 5.08
CA VAL A 285 12.23 13.02 3.63
C VAL A 285 12.33 14.46 3.13
N ASP A 286 11.86 15.42 3.93
CA ASP A 286 11.88 16.84 3.57
C ASP A 286 13.31 17.39 3.54
N ILE A 287 14.12 17.03 4.54
CA ILE A 287 15.54 17.37 4.62
C ILE A 287 16.29 16.75 3.41
N MET A 288 16.04 15.46 3.15
CA MET A 288 16.71 14.77 2.04
C MET A 288 16.33 15.39 0.68
N LEU A 289 15.03 15.66 0.49
CA LEU A 289 14.54 16.26 -0.75
C LEU A 289 15.09 17.67 -0.95
N THR A 290 15.05 18.51 0.08
CA THR A 290 15.60 19.87 0.01
C THR A 290 17.11 19.86 -0.26
N SER A 291 17.86 19.04 0.48
CA SER A 291 19.32 18.95 0.35
C SER A 291 19.74 18.48 -1.03
N THR A 292 19.05 17.49 -1.59
CA THR A 292 19.36 16.94 -2.91
C THR A 292 18.91 17.88 -4.05
N LEU A 293 17.81 18.61 -3.90
CA LEU A 293 17.43 19.66 -4.86
C LEU A 293 18.48 20.77 -4.92
N VAL A 294 19.08 21.14 -3.79
CA VAL A 294 20.20 22.10 -3.76
C VAL A 294 21.44 21.48 -4.39
N ALA A 295 21.87 20.30 -3.94
CA ALA A 295 23.15 19.72 -4.31
C ALA A 295 23.20 19.21 -5.75
N VAL A 296 22.09 18.64 -6.25
CA VAL A 296 22.04 17.92 -7.54
C VAL A 296 21.27 18.70 -8.59
N ALA A 297 20.15 19.32 -8.23
CA ALA A 297 19.34 20.10 -9.16
C ALA A 297 19.80 21.57 -9.24
N GLY A 298 20.69 22.03 -8.35
CA GLY A 298 21.30 23.36 -8.39
C GLY A 298 20.37 24.50 -7.97
N LEU A 299 19.31 24.21 -7.20
CA LEU A 299 18.41 25.22 -6.66
C LEU A 299 19.07 25.97 -5.50
N THR A 300 18.65 27.21 -5.27
CA THR A 300 18.96 27.89 -4.01
C THR A 300 18.22 27.21 -2.84
N SER A 301 18.73 27.35 -1.62
CA SER A 301 18.10 26.75 -0.44
C SER A 301 16.65 27.23 -0.24
N GLY A 302 16.37 28.50 -0.51
CA GLY A 302 15.02 29.06 -0.45
C GLY A 302 14.07 28.43 -1.50
N GLN A 303 14.51 28.36 -2.77
CA GLN A 303 13.73 27.73 -3.84
C GLN A 303 13.47 26.25 -3.57
N ALA A 304 14.48 25.51 -3.12
CA ALA A 304 14.35 24.09 -2.81
C ALA A 304 13.36 23.87 -1.67
N PHE A 305 13.47 24.67 -0.59
CA PHE A 305 12.55 24.60 0.55
C PHE A 305 11.12 24.93 0.15
N ALA A 306 10.89 26.03 -0.58
CA ALA A 306 9.59 26.42 -1.09
C ALA A 306 8.96 25.34 -1.97
N ALA A 307 9.71 24.80 -2.92
CA ALA A 307 9.24 23.71 -3.80
C ALA A 307 8.85 22.44 -3.00
N VAL A 308 9.63 22.07 -1.98
CA VAL A 308 9.34 20.93 -1.11
C VAL A 308 8.07 21.16 -0.30
N ILE A 309 7.90 22.36 0.25
CA ILE A 309 6.67 22.70 0.99
C ILE A 309 5.44 22.60 0.09
N VAL A 310 5.48 23.22 -1.10
CA VAL A 310 4.37 23.16 -2.07
C VAL A 310 4.08 21.72 -2.48
N PHE A 311 5.12 20.94 -2.76
CA PHE A 311 4.98 19.51 -3.09
C PHE A 311 4.31 18.74 -1.94
N ARG A 312 4.68 18.98 -0.69
CA ARG A 312 4.08 18.33 0.48
C ARG A 312 2.63 18.75 0.73
N MET A 313 2.28 19.99 0.40
CA MET A 313 0.88 20.43 0.48
C MET A 313 -0.03 19.57 -0.42
N PHE A 314 0.42 19.15 -1.58
CA PHE A 314 -0.36 18.29 -2.46
C PHE A 314 -0.17 16.80 -2.17
N SER A 315 1.08 16.33 -2.14
CA SER A 315 1.40 14.90 -2.05
C SER A 315 1.18 14.29 -0.65
N PHE A 316 1.16 15.11 0.39
CA PHE A 316 0.92 14.67 1.75
C PHE A 316 -0.39 15.24 2.30
N VAL A 317 -0.48 16.56 2.54
CA VAL A 317 -1.65 17.17 3.20
C VAL A 317 -2.92 16.95 2.39
N GLY A 318 -2.87 17.23 1.08
CA GLY A 318 -4.01 17.08 0.17
C GLY A 318 -4.47 15.63 0.04
N LEU A 319 -3.55 14.69 -0.21
CA LEU A 319 -3.91 13.28 -0.35
C LEU A 319 -4.38 12.65 0.96
N VAL A 320 -3.77 12.99 2.09
CA VAL A 320 -4.21 12.51 3.40
C VAL A 320 -5.60 13.04 3.72
N GLY A 321 -5.84 14.35 3.53
CA GLY A 321 -7.15 14.95 3.72
C GLY A 321 -8.23 14.31 2.84
N LEU A 322 -7.94 14.17 1.54
CA LEU A 322 -8.84 13.52 0.59
C LEU A 322 -9.13 12.07 0.97
N GLY A 323 -8.11 11.29 1.34
CA GLY A 323 -8.29 9.90 1.74
C GLY A 323 -9.14 9.74 3.00
N TRP A 324 -9.00 10.62 4.00
CA TRP A 324 -9.85 10.62 5.19
C TRP A 324 -11.28 11.07 4.89
N LEU A 325 -11.48 12.05 4.02
CA LEU A 325 -12.82 12.45 3.55
C LEU A 325 -13.53 11.29 2.83
N ILE A 326 -12.81 10.62 1.93
CA ILE A 326 -13.34 9.45 1.24
C ILE A 326 -13.65 8.33 2.24
N TYR A 327 -12.80 8.11 3.24
CA TYR A 327 -13.02 7.10 4.28
C TYR A 327 -14.31 7.35 5.07
N LEU A 328 -14.69 8.60 5.33
CA LEU A 328 -15.96 8.94 6.00
C LEU A 328 -17.18 8.38 5.26
N VAL A 329 -17.12 8.38 3.92
CA VAL A 329 -18.24 7.94 3.04
C VAL A 329 -18.09 6.47 2.65
N ALA A 330 -16.87 5.94 2.56
CA ALA A 330 -16.59 4.58 2.14
C ALA A 330 -16.94 3.56 3.24
N LYS A 331 -17.52 2.43 2.84
CA LYS A 331 -17.82 1.30 3.74
C LYS A 331 -16.58 0.40 3.92
N LEU A 332 -15.49 0.97 4.43
CA LEU A 332 -14.23 0.27 4.70
C LEU A 332 -14.10 -0.11 6.19
N PRO A 333 -13.26 -1.09 6.56
CA PRO A 333 -13.06 -1.49 7.95
C PRO A 333 -12.48 -0.38 8.81
N ASN A 334 -12.65 -0.48 10.13
CA ASN A 334 -12.09 0.48 11.07
C ASN A 334 -10.58 0.21 11.27
N PRO A 335 -9.72 1.25 11.32
CA PRO A 335 -8.29 1.10 11.57
C PRO A 335 -7.94 0.29 12.81
N ARG A 336 -8.73 0.43 13.90
CA ARG A 336 -8.51 -0.30 15.16
C ARG A 336 -8.74 -1.81 15.04
N GLU A 337 -9.57 -2.25 14.10
CA GLU A 337 -9.81 -3.68 13.85
C GLU A 337 -8.62 -4.35 13.14
N LEU A 338 -7.72 -3.55 12.59
CA LEU A 338 -6.57 -3.98 11.79
C LEU A 338 -5.25 -3.84 12.54
N ALA A 339 -5.24 -3.19 13.69
CA ALA A 339 -4.05 -3.02 14.51
C ALA A 339 -3.51 -4.38 15.00
N PRO A 340 -2.18 -4.60 15.00
CA PRO A 340 -1.58 -5.82 15.54
C PRO A 340 -2.02 -6.05 16.98
N GLY A 341 -2.60 -7.23 17.28
CA GLY A 341 -3.12 -7.57 18.61
C GLY A 341 -4.59 -7.20 18.86
N SER A 342 -5.34 -6.74 17.84
CA SER A 342 -6.79 -6.56 17.96
C SER A 342 -7.50 -7.90 18.07
N GLU A 343 -8.68 -7.93 18.76
CA GLU A 343 -9.52 -9.14 18.94
C GLU A 343 -9.97 -9.80 17.62
N ALA A 344 -9.76 -9.15 16.49
CA ALA A 344 -10.03 -9.72 15.16
C ALA A 344 -9.09 -10.89 14.81
N ASP A 345 -7.97 -11.06 15.52
CA ASP A 345 -7.08 -12.22 15.42
C ASP A 345 -7.54 -13.42 16.29
N ALA A 346 -8.58 -13.26 17.13
CA ALA A 346 -9.17 -14.37 17.88
C ALA A 346 -9.95 -15.28 16.89
N PRO A 347 -9.71 -16.60 16.92
CA PRO A 347 -10.50 -17.52 16.11
C PRO A 347 -11.97 -17.36 16.52
N LYS A 348 -12.87 -17.16 15.54
CA LYS A 348 -14.30 -17.24 15.78
C LYS A 348 -14.55 -18.59 16.47
N PRO A 349 -15.27 -18.62 17.63
CA PRO A 349 -15.71 -19.88 18.19
C PRO A 349 -16.49 -20.61 17.08
N ALA A 350 -16.11 -21.87 16.83
CA ALA A 350 -16.85 -22.73 15.92
C ALA A 350 -18.34 -22.65 16.35
N ALA A 351 -19.19 -22.31 15.38
CA ALA A 351 -20.62 -22.30 15.62
C ALA A 351 -20.97 -23.68 16.21
N GLU A 352 -21.40 -23.69 17.47
CA GLU A 352 -21.84 -24.85 18.21
C GLU A 352 -22.91 -25.53 17.34
N ALA A 353 -22.56 -26.70 16.80
CA ALA A 353 -23.48 -27.49 16.01
C ALA A 353 -24.72 -27.74 16.88
N ALA A 354 -25.83 -27.13 16.48
CA ALA A 354 -27.11 -27.38 17.11
C ALA A 354 -27.34 -28.89 17.13
N PRO A 355 -27.73 -29.49 18.28
CA PRO A 355 -28.00 -30.90 18.35
C PRO A 355 -29.17 -31.22 17.41
N SER A 356 -28.93 -32.09 16.46
CA SER A 356 -29.95 -32.62 15.56
C SER A 356 -31.02 -33.29 16.41
N THR A 357 -32.18 -32.64 16.52
CA THR A 357 -33.39 -33.24 17.11
C THR A 357 -33.73 -34.52 16.38
N GLY A 358 -33.62 -35.64 17.12
CA GLY A 358 -33.85 -36.97 16.59
C GLY A 358 -35.23 -37.12 15.94
N SER A 359 -35.20 -37.61 14.73
CA SER A 359 -36.37 -38.18 14.06
C SER A 359 -36.90 -39.36 14.86
N LYS A 360 -38.08 -39.21 15.44
CA LYS A 360 -38.86 -40.31 16.01
C LYS A 360 -39.35 -41.21 14.88
N THR A 361 -38.69 -42.35 14.69
CA THR A 361 -39.24 -43.46 13.92
C THR A 361 -40.27 -44.20 14.75
N SER A 362 -41.53 -44.14 14.35
CA SER A 362 -42.60 -45.02 14.86
C SER A 362 -42.36 -46.47 14.43
N PRO A 363 -42.60 -47.45 15.27
CA PRO A 363 -42.46 -48.85 14.91
C PRO A 363 -43.63 -49.31 14.04
N GLU A 364 -43.34 -49.79 12.87
CA GLU A 364 -44.27 -50.45 11.95
C GLU A 364 -44.60 -51.88 12.47
N ALA A 365 -45.89 -52.18 12.58
CA ALA A 365 -46.39 -53.49 13.04
C ALA A 365 -46.17 -54.59 11.97
N PRO A 366 -45.93 -55.84 12.35
CA PRO A 366 -45.71 -56.92 11.42
C PRO A 366 -46.99 -57.37 10.74
N LYS A 367 -47.01 -57.38 9.41
CA LYS A 367 -48.08 -57.99 8.58
C LYS A 367 -47.92 -59.50 8.57
N ASN A 368 -48.96 -60.15 8.96
CA ASN A 368 -49.21 -61.61 8.97
C ASN A 368 -49.28 -62.16 7.51
N PRO A 369 -48.67 -63.32 7.16
CA PRO A 369 -48.83 -63.92 5.87
C PRO A 369 -50.15 -64.78 5.83
N GLY A 370 -51.01 -64.49 4.88
CA GLY A 370 -52.18 -65.25 4.56
C GLY A 370 -51.84 -66.53 3.75
N PRO A 371 -52.74 -67.54 3.76
CA PRO A 371 -52.37 -68.89 3.31
C PRO A 371 -52.41 -69.09 1.78
N THR A 372 -51.54 -69.96 1.31
CA THR A 372 -51.52 -70.57 -0.03
C THR A 372 -52.72 -71.45 -0.28
N SER A 373 -53.39 -71.34 -1.40
CA SER A 373 -54.18 -72.37 -2.03
C SER A 373 -54.27 -72.16 -3.55
N GLY A 374 -53.92 -73.16 -4.30
CA GLY A 374 -54.23 -73.37 -5.69
C GLY A 374 -53.00 -73.42 -6.61
#